data_bf6848e338c570ac2076fccf3bde2d83
#
_entry.id   bf6848e338c570ac2076fccf3bde2d83
#
_cell.length_a   1.000
_cell.length_b   1.000
_cell.length_c   1.000
_cell.angle_alpha   90.00
_cell.angle_beta   90.00
_cell.angle_gamma   90.00
#
_symmetry.space_group_name_H-M   'P 1'
#
loop_
_entity.id
_entity.type
_entity.pdbx_description
1 polymer ?
#
loop_
_entity_poly.entity_id
_entity_poly.type
_entity_poly.pdbx_seq_one_letter_code
_entity_poly.pdbx_strand_id
1 'polypeptide(L)'
;MDLDIHYPYNIPFYTDVEFISVKFINNEDHIINIFFVKGNTQGNLAALIFPRSERKYQFPKNSIITIITDKKPHKFHCFIKLIDGMTYIYP
;
A
#
# COMPACT_ATOMS: atom_id res chain seq x y z
N MET A 1 -8.55 -0.56 21.83
CA MET A 1 -8.98 -0.95 20.48
C MET A 1 -8.48 0.09 19.50
N ASP A 2 -7.70 -0.32 18.54
CA ASP A 2 -7.18 0.59 17.54
C ASP A 2 -8.15 0.67 16.37
N LEU A 3 -8.95 1.73 16.33
CA LEU A 3 -9.96 1.93 15.31
C LEU A 3 -9.37 2.49 13.99
N ASP A 4 -8.05 2.75 13.97
CA ASP A 4 -7.39 3.34 12.81
C ASP A 4 -6.70 2.32 11.92
N ILE A 5 -6.95 1.03 12.16
CA ILE A 5 -6.38 -0.02 11.33
C ILE A 5 -7.28 -0.24 10.11
N HIS A 6 -6.66 -0.18 8.94
CA HIS A 6 -7.33 -0.41 7.67
C HIS A 6 -6.81 -1.69 7.02
N TYR A 7 -7.65 -2.30 6.22
CA TYR A 7 -7.27 -3.45 5.40
C TYR A 7 -7.30 -3.06 3.93
N PRO A 8 -6.37 -3.57 3.13
CA PRO A 8 -6.37 -3.25 1.71
C PRO A 8 -7.58 -3.84 0.98
N TYR A 9 -7.93 -3.22 -0.14
CA TYR A 9 -8.91 -3.79 -1.06
C TYR A 9 -8.31 -5.01 -1.76
N ASN A 10 -9.15 -5.89 -2.26
CA ASN A 10 -8.73 -7.00 -3.12
C ASN A 10 -7.68 -7.93 -2.48
N ILE A 11 -7.81 -8.15 -1.17
CA ILE A 11 -6.94 -9.10 -0.48
C ILE A 11 -7.15 -10.49 -1.09
N PRO A 12 -6.08 -11.19 -1.50
CA PRO A 12 -6.23 -12.57 -1.95
C PRO A 12 -6.80 -13.43 -0.82
N PHE A 13 -7.73 -14.31 -1.16
CA PHE A 13 -8.41 -15.13 -0.19
C PHE A 13 -7.57 -16.36 0.13
N TYR A 14 -6.90 -16.35 1.27
CA TYR A 14 -6.14 -17.50 1.77
C TYR A 14 -6.63 -17.84 3.18
N THR A 15 -6.62 -19.13 3.50
CA THR A 15 -7.14 -19.60 4.80
C THR A 15 -6.20 -19.30 5.96
N ASP A 16 -4.90 -19.16 5.73
CA ASP A 16 -3.91 -18.97 6.81
C ASP A 16 -3.02 -17.77 6.51
N VAL A 17 -3.64 -16.61 6.27
CA VAL A 17 -2.89 -15.39 5.97
C VAL A 17 -2.41 -14.75 7.26
N GLU A 18 -1.11 -14.60 7.40
CA GLU A 18 -0.54 -13.71 8.40
C GLU A 18 -0.54 -12.29 7.88
N PHE A 19 -0.83 -11.34 8.76
CA PHE A 19 -0.82 -9.93 8.43
C PHE A 19 0.34 -9.21 9.09
N ILE A 20 0.85 -8.22 8.40
CA ILE A 20 1.88 -7.33 8.91
C ILE A 20 1.32 -5.91 8.99
N SER A 21 1.87 -5.11 9.91
CA SER A 21 1.46 -3.73 10.11
C SER A 21 2.38 -2.79 9.33
N VAL A 22 1.78 -1.92 8.53
CA VAL A 22 2.51 -0.94 7.72
C VAL A 22 1.81 0.40 7.84
N LYS A 23 2.59 1.46 8.03
CA LYS A 23 2.06 2.83 8.05
C LYS A 23 2.45 3.55 6.77
N PHE A 24 1.48 4.20 6.14
CA PHE A 24 1.72 5.04 4.97
C PHE A 24 1.47 6.49 5.32
N ILE A 25 2.41 7.34 4.93
CA ILE A 25 2.29 8.79 5.10
C ILE A 25 2.37 9.44 3.73
N ASN A 26 1.32 10.18 3.37
CA ASN A 26 1.28 10.93 2.12
C ASN A 26 1.50 12.41 2.40
N ASN A 27 2.68 12.92 2.03
CA ASN A 27 3.04 14.34 2.19
C ASN A 27 2.73 15.15 0.93
N GLU A 28 2.03 14.58 -0.01
CA GLU A 28 1.68 15.27 -1.25
C GLU A 28 0.28 15.89 -1.17
N ASP A 29 -0.03 16.75 -2.13
CA ASP A 29 -1.33 17.41 -2.24
C ASP A 29 -2.33 16.63 -3.09
N HIS A 30 -2.00 15.41 -3.46
CA HIS A 30 -2.84 14.55 -4.28
C HIS A 30 -2.89 13.15 -3.70
N ILE A 31 -3.90 12.39 -4.12
CA ILE A 31 -4.07 11.00 -3.68
C ILE A 31 -2.95 10.14 -4.24
N ILE A 32 -2.41 9.26 -3.42
CA ILE A 32 -1.55 8.18 -3.90
C ILE A 32 -2.34 6.88 -3.95
N ASN A 33 -2.12 6.13 -5.02
CA ASN A 33 -2.80 4.86 -5.27
C ASN A 33 -1.80 3.74 -5.06
N ILE A 34 -2.15 2.79 -4.19
CA ILE A 34 -1.30 1.65 -3.87
C ILE A 34 -1.90 0.42 -4.53
N PHE A 35 -1.10 -0.25 -5.35
CA PHE A 35 -1.52 -1.47 -6.05
C PHE A 35 -0.70 -2.65 -5.57
N PHE A 36 -1.35 -3.81 -5.48
CA PHE A 36 -0.61 -5.05 -5.33
C PHE A 36 0.18 -5.34 -6.60
N VAL A 37 1.32 -5.96 -6.44
CA VAL A 37 2.13 -6.45 -7.56
C VAL A 37 1.96 -7.96 -7.65
N LYS A 38 1.63 -8.43 -8.84
CA LYS A 38 1.49 -9.85 -9.13
C LYS A 38 2.51 -10.22 -10.19
N GLY A 39 3.49 -11.06 -9.80
CA GLY A 39 4.62 -11.32 -10.67
C GLY A 39 5.43 -10.04 -10.87
N ASN A 40 5.61 -9.63 -12.11
CA ASN A 40 6.31 -8.39 -12.46
C ASN A 40 5.35 -7.31 -12.99
N THR A 41 4.06 -7.45 -12.70
CA THR A 41 3.04 -6.53 -13.23
C THR A 41 2.21 -5.94 -12.11
N GLN A 42 1.63 -4.79 -12.41
CA GLN A 42 0.66 -4.16 -11.54
C GLN A 42 -0.58 -5.04 -11.43
N GLY A 43 -0.97 -5.34 -10.20
CA GLY A 43 -2.20 -6.06 -9.91
C GLY A 43 -3.36 -5.14 -9.55
N ASN A 44 -4.19 -5.59 -8.62
CA ASN A 44 -5.39 -4.85 -8.20
C ASN A 44 -5.05 -3.72 -7.23
N LEU A 45 -5.92 -2.72 -7.20
CA LEU A 45 -5.84 -1.63 -6.23
C LEU A 45 -5.90 -2.18 -4.81
N ALA A 46 -4.95 -1.76 -3.98
CA ALA A 46 -4.89 -2.16 -2.58
C ALA A 46 -5.37 -1.06 -1.64
N ALA A 47 -4.97 0.18 -1.88
CA ALA A 47 -5.29 1.27 -0.98
C ALA A 47 -5.20 2.62 -1.65
N LEU A 48 -5.90 3.59 -1.08
CA LEU A 48 -5.81 5.00 -1.43
C LEU A 48 -5.39 5.76 -0.18
N ILE A 49 -4.35 6.57 -0.29
CA ILE A 49 -3.94 7.44 0.80
C ILE A 49 -4.22 8.88 0.39
N PHE A 50 -5.11 9.54 1.11
CA PHE A 50 -5.51 10.90 0.80
C PHE A 50 -4.40 11.90 1.01
N PRO A 51 -4.50 13.10 0.39
CA PRO A 51 -3.48 14.14 0.54
C PRO A 51 -3.25 14.50 2.00
N ARG A 52 -2.00 14.70 2.37
CA ARG A 52 -1.59 15.18 3.69
C ARG A 52 -2.13 14.32 4.83
N SER A 53 -2.25 13.02 4.61
CA SER A 53 -2.76 12.11 5.62
C SER A 53 -1.85 10.92 5.83
N GLU A 54 -2.10 10.22 6.92
CA GLU A 54 -1.41 8.98 7.21
C GLU A 54 -2.41 7.91 7.62
N ARG A 55 -2.08 6.65 7.31
CA ARG A 55 -2.93 5.53 7.67
C ARG A 55 -2.12 4.28 7.95
N LYS A 56 -2.59 3.52 8.93
CA LYS A 56 -2.05 2.19 9.25
C LYS A 56 -2.86 1.13 8.53
N TYR A 57 -2.16 0.19 7.94
CA TYR A 57 -2.76 -0.93 7.23
C TYR A 57 -2.22 -2.25 7.75
N GLN A 58 -3.08 -3.26 7.70
CA GLN A 58 -2.70 -4.65 7.88
C GLN A 58 -2.66 -5.29 6.50
N PHE A 59 -1.47 -5.57 6.00
CA PHE A 59 -1.29 -6.23 4.71
C PHE A 59 -0.93 -7.69 4.91
N PRO A 60 -1.30 -8.56 3.98
CA PRO A 60 -0.79 -9.94 4.00
C PRO A 60 0.74 -9.94 4.00
N LYS A 61 1.32 -10.82 4.79
CA LYS A 61 2.77 -10.98 4.84
C LYS A 61 3.33 -11.28 3.45
N ASN A 62 4.49 -10.74 3.14
CA ASN A 62 5.16 -10.86 1.85
C ASN A 62 4.49 -10.10 0.70
N SER A 63 3.59 -9.17 1.00
CA SER A 63 3.00 -8.32 -0.03
C SER A 63 4.05 -7.46 -0.69
N ILE A 64 3.95 -7.35 -2.00
CA ILE A 64 4.73 -6.42 -2.81
C ILE A 64 3.75 -5.42 -3.42
N ILE A 65 4.06 -4.14 -3.31
CA ILE A 65 3.20 -3.07 -3.80
C ILE A 65 3.95 -2.16 -4.76
N THR A 66 3.19 -1.40 -5.52
CA THR A 66 3.69 -0.26 -6.27
C THR A 66 2.79 0.94 -6.01
N ILE A 67 3.36 2.13 -6.08
CA ILE A 67 2.63 3.38 -5.84
C ILE A 67 2.54 4.14 -7.16
N ILE A 68 1.32 4.53 -7.52
CA ILE A 68 1.04 5.28 -8.73
C ILE A 68 0.31 6.56 -8.35
N THR A 69 0.76 7.68 -8.90
CA THR A 69 0.14 8.97 -8.67
C THR A 69 -0.28 9.59 -10.00
N ASP A 70 -1.25 10.49 -9.94
CA ASP A 70 -1.75 11.17 -11.13
C ASP A 70 -0.75 12.18 -11.71
N LYS A 71 0.19 12.62 -10.90
CA LYS A 71 1.15 13.67 -11.29
C LYS A 71 2.34 13.19 -12.10
N LYS A 72 2.67 11.91 -12.01
CA LYS A 72 3.84 11.38 -12.72
C LYS A 72 3.38 10.28 -13.66
N PRO A 73 3.47 10.49 -14.95
CA PRO A 73 3.17 9.43 -15.88
C PRO A 73 4.09 8.25 -15.63
N HIS A 74 3.53 7.11 -15.66
CA HIS A 74 3.93 5.79 -15.21
C HIS A 74 5.22 5.23 -15.80
N LYS A 75 6.33 5.95 -15.71
CA LYS A 75 7.57 5.45 -16.31
C LYS A 75 8.40 4.56 -15.40
N PHE A 76 8.11 4.56 -14.09
CA PHE A 76 8.87 3.75 -13.15
C PHE A 76 7.93 3.08 -12.16
N HIS A 77 7.91 1.76 -12.21
CA HIS A 77 7.29 0.97 -11.17
C HIS A 77 8.37 0.59 -10.16
N CYS A 78 8.44 1.33 -9.07
CA CYS A 78 9.17 0.86 -7.91
C CYS A 78 8.33 -0.18 -7.22
N PHE A 79 8.84 -1.40 -7.14
CA PHE A 79 8.19 -2.46 -6.38
C PHE A 79 8.74 -2.42 -4.96
N ILE A 80 7.85 -2.36 -3.99
CA ILE A 80 8.20 -2.24 -2.59
C ILE A 80 7.70 -3.48 -1.88
N LYS A 81 8.62 -4.24 -1.28
CA LYS A 81 8.25 -5.36 -0.41
C LYS A 81 7.93 -4.79 0.96
N LEU A 82 6.73 -5.07 1.45
CA LEU A 82 6.30 -4.59 2.75
C LEU A 82 6.89 -5.45 3.86
N ILE A 83 7.32 -4.78 4.92
CA ILE A 83 7.93 -5.41 6.10
C ILE A 83 7.14 -4.97 7.33
N ASP A 84 6.91 -5.90 8.26
CA ASP A 84 6.19 -5.61 9.48
C ASP A 84 6.82 -4.45 10.25
N GLY A 85 6.01 -3.52 10.67
CA GLY A 85 6.41 -2.35 11.44
C GLY A 85 6.97 -1.20 10.62
N MET A 86 7.06 -1.34 9.29
CA MET A 86 7.63 -0.26 8.48
C MET A 86 6.69 0.95 8.39
N THR A 87 7.30 2.12 8.20
CA THR A 87 6.61 3.34 7.83
C THR A 87 7.11 3.77 6.46
N TYR A 88 6.20 3.92 5.51
CA TYR A 88 6.53 4.40 4.17
C TYR A 88 6.07 5.84 4.02
N ILE A 89 7.00 6.73 3.74
CA ILE A 89 6.74 8.17 3.58
C ILE A 89 6.83 8.52 2.10
N TYR A 90 5.76 9.11 1.57
CA TYR A 90 5.70 9.54 0.17
C TYR A 90 5.49 11.06 0.10
N PRO A 91 6.30 11.75 -0.61
CA PRO A 91 7.73 11.61 -0.77
C PRO A 91 8.44 11.95 0.48
#